data_951d82657773b1af9fc552a629fee338
#
_entry.id   951d82657773b1af9fc552a629fee338
#
_cell.length_a   1.000
_cell.length_b   1.000
_cell.length_c   1.000
_cell.angle_alpha   90.00
_cell.angle_beta   90.00
_cell.angle_gamma   90.00
#
_symmetry.space_group_name_H-M   'P 1'
#
loop_
_entity.id
_entity.type
_entity.pdbx_description
1 polymer ?
#
loop_
_entity_poly.entity_id
_entity_poly.type
_entity_poly.pdbx_seq_one_letter_code
_entity_poly.pdbx_strand_id
1 'polypeptide(L)'
;MNYRYRCVCGKVFDNAEQSAICPDCQRQNSTENCGIVQIYRMGNYSGMAVGMGLYVDNQPYGHVANKGSIKLVVPYGVHQLHATLSTIRKSNNPTVTLSPETPEAYYKMTMPFFGGIVNFNPVAKETMPEK
;
A
#
# COMPACT_ATOMS: atom_id res chain seq x y z
N MET A 1 -2.89 10.05 9.17
CA MET A 1 -2.72 9.17 7.99
C MET A 1 -3.95 8.30 7.84
N ASN A 2 -4.51 8.26 6.63
CA ASN A 2 -5.72 7.50 6.38
C ASN A 2 -5.44 6.03 6.13
N TYR A 3 -6.42 5.21 6.47
CA TYR A 3 -6.43 3.81 6.04
C TYR A 3 -6.97 3.74 4.62
N ARG A 4 -6.38 2.87 3.82
CA ARG A 4 -6.88 2.61 2.48
C ARG A 4 -7.58 1.27 2.45
N TYR A 5 -8.86 1.30 2.13
CA TYR A 5 -9.73 0.13 2.08
C TYR A 5 -9.95 -0.30 0.64
N ARG A 6 -10.07 -1.59 0.44
CA ARG A 6 -10.59 -2.14 -0.81
C ARG A 6 -11.82 -2.97 -0.46
N CYS A 7 -12.98 -2.51 -0.89
CA CYS A 7 -14.23 -3.21 -0.66
C CYS A 7 -14.33 -4.45 -1.57
N VAL A 8 -15.09 -5.43 -1.15
CA VAL A 8 -15.33 -6.62 -1.98
C VAL A 8 -16.01 -6.29 -3.31
N CYS A 9 -16.67 -5.13 -3.40
CA CYS A 9 -17.25 -4.67 -4.67
C CYS A 9 -16.19 -4.11 -5.63
N GLY A 10 -14.95 -3.97 -5.18
CA GLY A 10 -13.86 -3.44 -5.98
C GLY A 10 -13.52 -1.98 -5.75
N LYS A 11 -14.35 -1.26 -5.01
CA LYS A 11 -14.07 0.14 -4.72
C LYS A 11 -12.89 0.29 -3.77
N VAL A 12 -11.96 1.16 -4.13
CA VAL A 12 -10.81 1.54 -3.29
C VAL A 12 -11.06 2.94 -2.77
N PHE A 13 -10.96 3.13 -1.46
CA PHE A 13 -11.23 4.43 -0.85
C PHE A 13 -10.42 4.61 0.42
N ASP A 14 -10.24 5.87 0.83
CA ASP A 14 -9.51 6.23 2.03
C ASP A 14 -10.46 6.67 3.12
N ASN A 15 -10.14 6.33 4.37
CA ASN A 15 -10.88 6.81 5.52
C ASN A 15 -9.97 6.82 6.74
N ALA A 16 -10.13 7.81 7.61
CA ALA A 16 -9.30 7.94 8.80
C ALA A 16 -9.69 6.97 9.90
N GLU A 17 -10.87 6.38 9.82
CA GLU A 17 -11.39 5.51 10.86
C GLU A 17 -11.05 4.05 10.61
N GLN A 18 -11.06 3.25 11.67
CA GLN A 18 -10.82 1.80 11.57
C GLN A 18 -12.05 1.03 11.09
N SER A 19 -13.09 1.73 10.74
CA SER A 19 -14.31 1.17 10.18
C SER A 19 -14.93 2.22 9.29
N ALA A 20 -15.33 1.84 8.07
CA ALA A 20 -15.83 2.79 7.10
C ALA A 20 -16.82 2.12 6.16
N ILE A 21 -17.79 2.89 5.70
CA ILE A 21 -18.81 2.40 4.77
C ILE A 21 -18.35 2.70 3.35
N CYS A 22 -18.38 1.69 2.49
CA CYS A 22 -18.02 1.87 1.08
C CYS A 22 -18.94 2.89 0.42
N PRO A 23 -18.38 3.91 -0.25
CA PRO A 23 -19.24 4.92 -0.89
C PRO A 23 -20.02 4.41 -2.09
N ASP A 24 -19.66 3.25 -2.63
CA ASP A 24 -20.36 2.71 -3.80
C ASP A 24 -21.46 1.71 -3.43
N CYS A 25 -21.14 0.69 -2.64
CA CYS A 25 -22.09 -0.37 -2.32
C CYS A 25 -22.62 -0.30 -0.90
N GLN A 26 -22.13 0.63 -0.10
CA GLN A 26 -22.55 0.87 1.29
C GLN A 26 -22.28 -0.30 2.24
N ARG A 27 -21.41 -1.22 1.84
CA ARG A 27 -20.95 -2.29 2.72
C ARG A 27 -19.99 -1.74 3.75
N GLN A 28 -20.08 -2.21 4.97
CA GLN A 28 -19.15 -1.79 6.01
C GLN A 28 -17.83 -2.51 5.85
N ASN A 29 -16.74 -1.76 5.92
CA ASN A 29 -15.38 -2.27 5.91
C ASN A 29 -14.70 -1.89 7.23
N SER A 30 -13.79 -2.73 7.71
CA SER A 30 -13.09 -2.45 8.96
C SER A 30 -11.71 -3.06 8.95
N THR A 31 -10.90 -2.68 9.94
CA THR A 31 -9.60 -3.29 10.14
C THR A 31 -9.68 -4.60 10.92
N GLU A 32 -10.86 -5.01 11.33
CA GLU A 32 -11.05 -6.26 12.07
C GLU A 32 -10.69 -7.45 11.18
N ASN A 33 -9.90 -8.37 11.73
CA ASN A 33 -9.38 -9.53 11.02
C ASN A 33 -8.52 -9.16 9.83
N CYS A 34 -7.93 -7.96 9.86
CA CYS A 34 -7.04 -7.47 8.82
C CYS A 34 -5.74 -6.99 9.41
N GLY A 35 -4.69 -7.10 8.62
CA GLY A 35 -3.41 -6.47 8.93
C GLY A 35 -3.29 -5.14 8.22
N ILE A 36 -2.28 -4.37 8.63
CA ILE A 36 -1.98 -3.07 8.05
C ILE A 36 -0.62 -3.13 7.37
N VAL A 37 -0.59 -2.83 6.08
CA VAL A 37 0.66 -2.68 5.35
C VAL A 37 0.89 -1.19 5.14
N GLN A 38 1.85 -0.64 5.86
CA GLN A 38 2.20 0.77 5.73
C GLN A 38 3.32 0.90 4.70
N ILE A 39 3.09 1.74 3.71
CA ILE A 39 4.03 1.95 2.62
C ILE A 39 4.37 3.43 2.55
N TYR A 40 5.67 3.73 2.54
CA TYR A 40 6.17 5.08 2.32
C TYR A 40 6.92 5.13 1.01
N ARG A 41 6.50 6.01 0.10
CA ARG A 41 7.20 6.27 -1.16
C ARG A 41 8.24 7.35 -0.94
N MET A 42 9.50 6.98 -1.00
CA MET A 42 10.61 7.92 -0.85
C MET A 42 10.64 8.89 -2.02
N GLY A 43 10.99 10.14 -1.74
CA GLY A 43 11.05 11.17 -2.77
C GLY A 43 12.06 10.87 -3.84
N ASN A 44 11.70 11.16 -5.08
CA ASN A 44 12.55 10.92 -6.24
C ASN A 44 12.22 11.94 -7.32
N TYR A 45 13.21 12.40 -8.05
CA TYR A 45 12.99 13.33 -9.17
C TYR A 45 12.24 12.66 -10.31
N SER A 46 12.61 11.42 -10.63
CA SER A 46 11.95 10.66 -11.69
C SER A 46 10.56 10.26 -11.26
N GLY A 47 9.53 10.71 -11.96
CA GLY A 47 8.16 10.33 -11.69
C GLY A 47 7.56 11.00 -10.47
N MET A 48 8.17 12.09 -9.98
CA MET A 48 7.66 12.77 -8.77
C MET A 48 6.24 13.32 -8.95
N ALA A 49 5.85 13.61 -10.18
CA ALA A 49 4.52 14.12 -10.48
C ALA A 49 3.49 13.03 -10.78
N VAL A 50 3.92 11.76 -10.77
CA VAL A 50 3.06 10.63 -11.15
C VAL A 50 2.77 9.78 -9.92
N GLY A 51 1.50 9.46 -9.69
CA GLY A 51 1.10 8.53 -8.65
C GLY A 51 1.57 7.12 -9.01
N MET A 52 2.05 6.39 -7.99
CA MET A 52 2.51 5.02 -8.18
C MET A 52 1.38 4.07 -7.81
N GLY A 53 0.99 3.21 -8.75
CA GLY A 53 -0.07 2.24 -8.53
C GLY A 53 0.37 1.13 -7.62
N LEU A 54 -0.50 0.76 -6.67
CA LEU A 54 -0.23 -0.30 -5.71
C LEU A 54 -1.19 -1.45 -5.92
N TYR A 55 -0.69 -2.67 -5.76
CA TYR A 55 -1.46 -3.89 -5.94
C TYR A 55 -1.16 -4.86 -4.81
N VAL A 56 -2.19 -5.56 -4.36
CA VAL A 56 -2.05 -6.69 -3.44
C VAL A 56 -2.71 -7.88 -4.13
N ASP A 57 -1.95 -8.95 -4.34
CA ASP A 57 -2.43 -10.15 -5.07
C ASP A 57 -3.02 -9.78 -6.43
N ASN A 58 -2.38 -8.81 -7.13
CA ASN A 58 -2.82 -8.29 -8.42
C ASN A 58 -4.14 -7.52 -8.37
N GLN A 59 -4.63 -7.19 -7.18
CA GLN A 59 -5.83 -6.37 -7.03
C GLN A 59 -5.41 -4.92 -6.75
N PRO A 60 -5.91 -3.94 -7.51
CA PRO A 60 -5.47 -2.55 -7.32
C PRO A 60 -5.91 -1.99 -5.97
N TYR A 61 -5.01 -1.25 -5.34
CA TYR A 61 -5.27 -0.51 -4.09
C TYR A 61 -5.00 0.99 -4.27
N GLY A 62 -5.16 1.50 -5.48
CA GLY A 62 -4.98 2.92 -5.74
C GLY A 62 -3.53 3.31 -5.92
N HIS A 63 -3.20 4.55 -5.60
CA HIS A 63 -1.89 5.12 -5.84
C HIS A 63 -1.30 5.72 -4.57
N VAL A 64 0.03 5.82 -4.54
CA VAL A 64 0.74 6.56 -3.52
C VAL A 64 1.51 7.70 -4.18
N ALA A 65 1.39 8.90 -3.60
CA ALA A 65 2.05 10.09 -4.12
C ALA A 65 3.53 10.11 -3.71
N ASN A 66 4.32 10.87 -4.46
CA ASN A 66 5.73 11.09 -4.13
C ASN A 66 5.85 11.61 -2.70
N LYS A 67 6.75 11.02 -1.91
CA LYS A 67 6.92 11.31 -0.48
C LYS A 67 5.67 11.03 0.36
N GLY A 68 4.72 10.28 -0.20
CA GLY A 68 3.48 9.94 0.47
C GLY A 68 3.57 8.64 1.25
N SER A 69 2.68 8.50 2.20
CA SER A 69 2.59 7.31 3.04
C SER A 69 1.14 6.89 3.12
N ILE A 70 0.90 5.59 3.07
CA ILE A 70 -0.46 5.06 3.19
C ILE A 70 -0.46 3.79 4.03
N LYS A 71 -1.64 3.47 4.57
CA LYS A 71 -1.85 2.23 5.33
C LYS A 71 -2.90 1.41 4.59
N LEU A 72 -2.47 0.32 3.98
CA LEU A 72 -3.37 -0.60 3.29
C LEU A 72 -3.99 -1.54 4.32
N VAL A 73 -5.32 -1.66 4.28
CA VAL A 73 -6.05 -2.64 5.10
C VAL A 73 -6.17 -3.91 4.28
N VAL A 74 -5.49 -4.97 4.72
CA VAL A 74 -5.38 -6.22 3.97
C VAL A 74 -5.79 -7.37 4.88
N PRO A 75 -6.65 -8.30 4.43
CA PRO A 75 -7.02 -9.44 5.26
C PRO A 75 -5.80 -10.23 5.72
N TYR A 76 -5.91 -10.90 6.87
CA TYR A 76 -4.85 -11.80 7.32
C TYR A 76 -4.58 -12.87 6.27
N GLY A 77 -3.34 -13.30 6.19
CA GLY A 77 -2.91 -14.33 5.26
C GLY A 77 -1.62 -13.93 4.56
N VAL A 78 -1.28 -14.70 3.55
CA VAL A 78 -0.08 -14.48 2.74
C VAL A 78 -0.49 -13.72 1.49
N HIS A 79 0.17 -12.59 1.23
CA HIS A 79 -0.15 -11.73 0.11
C HIS A 79 1.12 -11.31 -0.61
N GLN A 80 0.99 -10.98 -1.88
CA GLN A 80 2.09 -10.50 -2.69
C GLN A 80 1.84 -9.04 -3.05
N LEU A 81 2.83 -8.18 -2.78
CA LEU A 81 2.75 -6.76 -3.11
C LEU A 81 3.35 -6.52 -4.48
N HIS A 82 2.83 -5.51 -5.17
CA HIS A 82 3.33 -5.10 -6.48
C HIS A 82 3.05 -3.62 -6.66
N ALA A 83 3.91 -2.94 -7.42
CA ALA A 83 3.69 -1.54 -7.76
C ALA A 83 4.09 -1.29 -9.20
N THR A 84 3.47 -0.27 -9.79
CA THR A 84 3.80 0.15 -11.15
C THR A 84 3.94 1.66 -11.20
N LEU A 85 4.90 2.14 -11.98
CA LEU A 85 5.03 3.56 -12.30
C LEU A 85 4.86 3.67 -13.80
N SER A 86 3.72 4.19 -14.24
CA SER A 86 3.29 4.16 -15.63
C SER A 86 3.27 2.72 -16.15
N THR A 87 3.38 2.53 -17.47
CA THR A 87 3.40 1.18 -18.07
C THR A 87 4.81 0.61 -18.19
N ILE A 88 5.83 1.37 -17.77
CA ILE A 88 7.22 1.05 -18.06
C ILE A 88 7.93 0.39 -16.89
N ARG A 89 7.66 0.88 -15.66
CA ARG A 89 8.38 0.41 -14.49
C ARG A 89 7.49 -0.41 -13.59
N LYS A 90 8.04 -1.52 -13.12
CA LYS A 90 7.36 -2.43 -12.22
C LYS A 90 8.21 -2.62 -10.98
N SER A 91 7.64 -3.17 -9.93
CA SER A 91 8.36 -3.42 -8.68
C SER A 91 8.82 -4.86 -8.59
N ASN A 92 9.71 -5.12 -7.62
CA ASN A 92 9.83 -6.46 -7.08
C ASN A 92 8.49 -6.83 -6.42
N ASN A 93 8.28 -8.11 -6.19
CA ASN A 93 7.01 -8.61 -5.66
C ASN A 93 7.24 -9.29 -4.32
N PRO A 94 7.42 -8.51 -3.24
CA PRO A 94 7.64 -9.12 -1.94
C PRO A 94 6.39 -9.82 -1.43
N THR A 95 6.60 -10.91 -0.71
CA THR A 95 5.53 -11.61 -0.04
C THR A 95 5.42 -11.09 1.38
N VAL A 96 4.21 -10.74 1.80
CA VAL A 96 3.94 -10.31 3.17
C VAL A 96 2.98 -11.28 3.82
N THR A 97 3.28 -11.67 5.05
CA THR A 97 2.40 -12.53 5.84
C THR A 97 1.83 -11.72 7.00
N LEU A 98 0.51 -11.67 7.07
CA LEU A 98 -0.20 -10.93 8.11
C LEU A 98 -1.00 -11.90 8.96
N SER A 99 -0.92 -11.74 10.28
CA SER A 99 -1.59 -12.61 11.24
C SER A 99 -1.84 -11.83 12.52
N PRO A 100 -2.65 -12.37 13.44
CA PRO A 100 -2.82 -11.72 14.74
C PRO A 100 -1.51 -11.52 15.51
N GLU A 101 -0.51 -12.38 15.29
CA GLU A 101 0.82 -12.25 15.91
C GLU A 101 1.68 -11.22 15.18
N THR A 102 1.44 -11.02 13.88
CA THR A 102 2.20 -10.08 13.05
C THR A 102 1.22 -9.27 12.22
N PRO A 103 0.48 -8.35 12.87
CA PRO A 103 -0.61 -7.64 12.19
C PRO A 103 -0.16 -6.46 11.35
N GLU A 104 1.13 -6.11 11.38
CA GLU A 104 1.63 -4.93 10.67
C GLU A 104 2.89 -5.26 9.88
N ALA A 105 3.02 -4.61 8.73
CA ALA A 105 4.23 -4.70 7.92
C ALA A 105 4.56 -3.28 7.42
N TYR A 106 5.85 -3.00 7.28
CA TYR A 106 6.32 -1.66 6.93
C TYR A 106 7.30 -1.76 5.78
N TYR A 107 7.07 -0.94 4.75
CA TYR A 107 7.91 -0.93 3.56
C TYR A 107 8.24 0.49 3.16
N LYS A 108 9.46 0.71 2.70
CA LYS A 108 9.84 1.93 1.99
C LYS A 108 10.02 1.60 0.53
N MET A 109 9.39 2.36 -0.35
CA MET A 109 9.53 2.20 -1.78
C MET A 109 10.61 3.13 -2.27
N THR A 110 11.58 2.58 -2.99
CA THR A 110 12.63 3.37 -3.63
C THR A 110 12.57 3.15 -5.13
N MET A 111 12.92 4.17 -5.89
CA MET A 111 12.98 4.08 -7.34
C MET A 111 14.40 4.42 -7.78
N PRO A 112 15.04 3.54 -8.57
CA PRO A 112 16.40 3.82 -9.04
C PRO A 112 16.43 5.06 -9.92
N PHE A 113 17.54 5.75 -9.88
CA PHE A 113 17.73 6.98 -10.64
C PHE A 113 17.73 6.73 -12.15
N PHE A 114 18.37 5.64 -12.59
CA PHE A 114 18.50 5.28 -13.99
C PHE A 114 17.90 3.91 -14.23
N GLY A 115 16.68 3.84 -14.73
CA GLY A 115 16.06 2.58 -15.08
C GLY A 115 15.91 1.62 -13.89
N GLY A 116 15.66 0.37 -14.17
CA GLY A 116 15.49 -0.64 -13.14
C GLY A 116 14.07 -0.68 -12.60
N ILE A 117 13.90 -1.51 -11.58
CA ILE A 117 12.59 -1.73 -10.98
C ILE A 117 12.42 -0.88 -9.71
N VAL A 118 11.18 -0.63 -9.36
CA VAL A 118 10.84 -0.03 -8.07
C VAL A 118 11.04 -1.09 -7.00
N ASN A 119 11.64 -0.71 -5.89
CA ASN A 119 11.92 -1.65 -4.80
C ASN A 119 11.06 -1.37 -3.58
N PHE A 120 10.38 -2.42 -3.10
CA PHE A 120 9.80 -2.44 -1.76
C PHE A 120 10.87 -2.97 -0.82
N ASN A 121 11.25 -2.16 0.16
CA ASN A 121 12.26 -2.55 1.13
C ASN A 121 11.60 -2.71 2.50
N PRO A 122 11.55 -3.92 3.07
CA PRO A 122 10.99 -4.09 4.40
C PRO A 122 11.85 -3.36 5.42
N VAL A 123 11.19 -2.62 6.32
CA VAL A 123 11.88 -1.80 7.30
C VAL A 123 11.21 -1.94 8.66
N ALA A 124 11.91 -1.53 9.72
CA ALA A 124 11.33 -1.50 11.04
C ALA A 124 10.37 -0.31 11.16
N LYS A 125 9.38 -0.46 12.03
CA LYS A 125 8.38 0.59 12.27
C LYS A 125 9.02 1.93 12.59
N GLU A 126 10.11 1.91 13.35
CA GLU A 126 10.77 3.12 13.82
C GLU A 126 11.40 3.94 12.70
N THR A 127 11.64 3.33 11.54
CA THR A 127 12.23 4.01 10.39
C THR A 127 11.20 4.66 9.49
N MET A 128 9.91 4.41 9.74
CA MET A 128 8.84 5.00 8.94
C MET A 128 8.59 6.44 9.38
N PRO A 129 8.21 7.34 8.43
CA PRO A 129 7.84 8.69 8.82
C PRO A 129 6.57 8.66 9.68
N GLU A 130 6.41 9.66 10.52
CA GLU A 130 5.29 9.72 11.47
C GLU A 130 3.97 10.14 10.83
N LYS A 131 3.89 10.26 9.58
CA LYS A 131 2.64 10.66 8.93
C LYS A 131 2.25 9.72 7.85
#